data_8ecc15c9525bf3834d021bf71ad27326
#
_entry.id   8ecc15c9525bf3834d021bf71ad27326
#
_cell.length_a   1.000
_cell.length_b   1.000
_cell.length_c   1.000
_cell.angle_alpha   90.00
_cell.angle_beta   90.00
_cell.angle_gamma   90.00
#
_symmetry.space_group_name_H-M   'P 1'
#
loop_
_entity.id
_entity.type
_entity.pdbx_description
1 polymer ?
#
loop_
_entity_poly.entity_id
_entity_poly.type
_entity_poly.pdbx_seq_one_letter_code
_entity_poly.pdbx_strand_id
1 'polypeptide(L)'
;MSQPLESQALDVLFREARTYTAWLDRPVPDEKLRELYDLLKWGPTSANSAPARIVFLRTPEAKQRLVPALSPMNVDKTLAAPVTAIVAHDLRFYEQLPKLFPNNPAMQGIFEKAPELASLTALRNSSLQGGYLIMAARSLGLDCGPMSGFDNARVDAEFLGPNVRSNFLCNLGYGDKSKLHPRNPRLDFEEACVLL
;
A
#
# COMPACT_ATOMS: atom_id res chain seq x y z
N MET A 1 8.87 27.51 -8.39
CA MET A 1 9.70 26.30 -8.12
C MET A 1 9.29 25.76 -6.76
N SER A 2 9.03 24.45 -6.65
CA SER A 2 8.75 23.81 -5.36
C SER A 2 10.01 23.87 -4.49
N GLN A 3 9.85 24.24 -3.23
CA GLN A 3 10.96 24.18 -2.28
C GLN A 3 11.14 22.75 -1.76
N PRO A 4 12.37 22.31 -1.45
CA PRO A 4 12.59 21.01 -0.82
C PRO A 4 11.93 20.99 0.57
N LEU A 5 11.57 19.78 1.02
CA LEU A 5 11.06 19.57 2.36
C LEU A 5 12.15 19.88 3.41
N GLU A 6 11.72 20.37 4.57
CA GLU A 6 12.60 20.54 5.71
C GLU A 6 13.17 19.20 6.22
N SER A 7 14.34 19.26 6.87
CA SER A 7 15.05 18.05 7.35
C SER A 7 14.16 17.16 8.22
N GLN A 8 13.38 17.74 9.13
CA GLN A 8 12.46 16.99 9.97
C GLN A 8 11.43 16.19 9.19
N ALA A 9 10.88 16.74 8.12
CA ALA A 9 9.95 16.01 7.25
C ALA A 9 10.64 14.84 6.55
N LEU A 10 11.88 15.01 6.11
CA LEU A 10 12.69 13.94 5.51
C LEU A 10 13.03 12.83 6.52
N ASP A 11 13.25 13.17 7.79
CA ASP A 11 13.45 12.20 8.86
C ASP A 11 12.20 11.34 9.05
N VAL A 12 11.03 11.97 9.19
CA VAL A 12 9.75 11.28 9.37
C VAL A 12 9.44 10.36 8.20
N LEU A 13 9.65 10.82 6.98
CA LEU A 13 9.27 10.06 5.78
C LEU A 13 10.28 8.96 5.43
N PHE A 14 11.59 9.19 5.67
CA PHE A 14 12.66 8.33 5.15
C PHE A 14 13.68 7.90 6.19
N ARG A 15 14.45 8.86 6.77
CA ARG A 15 15.68 8.54 7.49
C ARG A 15 15.41 7.85 8.83
N GLU A 16 14.39 8.30 9.59
CA GLU A 16 14.00 7.70 10.87
C GLU A 16 12.83 6.73 10.76
N ALA A 17 12.21 6.66 9.57
CA ALA A 17 11.09 5.76 9.34
C ALA A 17 11.52 4.29 9.46
N ARG A 18 10.66 3.47 10.10
CA ARG A 18 10.91 2.05 10.36
C ARG A 18 9.71 1.19 9.91
N THR A 19 9.98 -0.10 9.69
CA THR A 19 8.93 -1.12 9.57
C THR A 19 8.65 -1.68 10.96
N TYR A 20 7.38 -1.62 11.39
CA TYR A 20 6.98 -2.08 12.71
C TYR A 20 6.30 -3.44 12.67
N THR A 21 6.55 -4.24 13.70
CA THR A 21 5.95 -5.55 13.93
C THR A 21 5.25 -5.65 15.28
N ALA A 22 5.42 -4.65 16.13
CA ALA A 22 4.73 -4.49 17.42
C ALA A 22 4.08 -3.11 17.50
N TRP A 23 2.96 -3.03 18.19
CA TRP A 23 2.06 -1.89 18.15
C TRP A 23 1.66 -1.45 19.57
N LEU A 24 1.50 -0.16 19.74
CA LEU A 24 0.88 0.40 20.93
C LEU A 24 -0.63 0.15 20.88
N ASP A 25 -1.25 -0.04 22.02
CA ASP A 25 -2.72 -0.15 22.16
C ASP A 25 -3.37 1.24 21.98
N ARG A 26 -3.41 1.67 20.73
CA ARG A 26 -3.99 2.96 20.33
C ARG A 26 -4.76 2.79 19.03
N PRO A 27 -6.07 3.10 19.00
CA PRO A 27 -6.89 2.95 17.81
C PRO A 27 -6.50 3.98 16.73
N VAL A 28 -6.73 3.61 15.48
CA VAL A 28 -6.66 4.52 14.32
C VAL A 28 -8.08 4.90 13.94
N PRO A 29 -8.48 6.19 14.05
CA PRO A 29 -9.81 6.65 13.69
C PRO A 29 -10.10 6.53 12.19
N ASP A 30 -11.39 6.43 11.80
CA ASP A 30 -11.84 6.37 10.41
C ASP A 30 -11.44 7.61 9.62
N GLU A 31 -11.52 8.76 10.26
CA GLU A 31 -11.12 10.05 9.69
C GLU A 31 -9.65 10.02 9.27
N LYS A 32 -8.78 9.36 10.06
CA LYS A 32 -7.36 9.22 9.73
C LYS A 32 -7.16 8.33 8.49
N LEU A 33 -7.98 7.29 8.30
CA LEU A 33 -7.92 6.44 7.11
C LEU A 33 -8.47 7.16 5.86
N ARG A 34 -9.44 8.05 6.02
CA ARG A 34 -9.93 8.92 4.94
C ARG A 34 -8.87 9.94 4.53
N GLU A 35 -8.25 10.61 5.51
CA GLU A 35 -7.14 11.53 5.29
C GLU A 35 -5.96 10.84 4.60
N LEU A 36 -5.63 9.60 5.01
CA LEU A 36 -4.62 8.77 4.37
C LEU A 36 -4.93 8.56 2.88
N TYR A 37 -6.19 8.22 2.55
CA TYR A 37 -6.60 8.04 1.15
C TYR A 37 -6.53 9.36 0.38
N ASP A 38 -6.94 10.47 0.97
CA ASP A 38 -6.91 11.79 0.33
C ASP A 38 -5.50 12.25 -0.06
N LEU A 39 -4.48 11.79 0.65
CA LEU A 39 -3.07 12.02 0.29
C LEU A 39 -2.56 11.01 -0.75
N LEU A 40 -2.76 9.71 -0.53
CA LEU A 40 -2.21 8.67 -1.40
C LEU A 40 -2.78 8.70 -2.81
N LYS A 41 -4.03 9.16 -2.99
CA LYS A 41 -4.68 9.24 -4.31
C LYS A 41 -3.97 10.17 -5.30
N TRP A 42 -3.10 11.06 -4.83
CA TRP A 42 -2.31 11.96 -5.66
C TRP A 42 -1.03 11.32 -6.19
N GLY A 43 -0.71 10.07 -5.80
CA GLY A 43 0.39 9.34 -6.39
C GLY A 43 0.21 9.15 -7.89
N PRO A 44 1.25 9.38 -8.72
CA PRO A 44 1.13 9.26 -10.17
C PRO A 44 0.93 7.81 -10.60
N THR A 45 0.12 7.62 -11.63
CA THR A 45 -0.07 6.33 -12.28
C THR A 45 -0.09 6.50 -13.80
N SER A 46 0.34 5.47 -14.54
CA SER A 46 0.30 5.46 -16.00
C SER A 46 -1.12 5.73 -16.49
N ALA A 47 -1.27 6.70 -17.41
CA ALA A 47 -2.58 7.15 -17.92
C ALA A 47 -3.60 7.52 -16.82
N ASN A 48 -3.12 7.99 -15.67
CA ASN A 48 -3.95 8.25 -14.48
C ASN A 48 -4.89 7.08 -14.12
N SER A 49 -4.41 5.84 -14.30
CA SER A 49 -5.21 4.62 -14.23
C SER A 49 -5.72 4.28 -12.83
N ALA A 50 -5.05 4.73 -11.78
CA ALA A 50 -5.41 4.55 -10.37
C ALA A 50 -6.01 3.15 -10.06
N PRO A 51 -5.29 2.04 -10.36
CA PRO A 51 -5.83 0.69 -10.24
C PRO A 51 -5.95 0.19 -8.80
N ALA A 52 -5.33 0.84 -7.82
CA ALA A 52 -5.34 0.35 -6.45
C ALA A 52 -6.77 0.29 -5.88
N ARG A 53 -7.03 -0.79 -5.15
CA ARG A 53 -8.20 -0.98 -4.28
C ARG A 53 -7.68 -1.32 -2.90
N ILE A 54 -8.20 -0.66 -1.87
CA ILE A 54 -7.69 -0.83 -0.51
C ILE A 54 -8.84 -1.25 0.39
N VAL A 55 -8.66 -2.36 1.10
CA VAL A 55 -9.60 -2.83 2.13
C VAL A 55 -8.94 -2.67 3.49
N PHE A 56 -9.54 -1.91 4.38
CA PHE A 56 -9.06 -1.72 5.75
C PHE A 56 -9.76 -2.68 6.71
N LEU A 57 -9.03 -3.64 7.27
CA LEU A 57 -9.50 -4.55 8.30
C LEU A 57 -9.24 -3.89 9.67
N ARG A 58 -10.32 -3.52 10.36
CA ARG A 58 -10.27 -2.69 11.58
C ARG A 58 -10.77 -3.41 12.83
N THR A 59 -11.56 -4.44 12.65
CA THR A 59 -12.12 -5.18 13.78
C THR A 59 -11.36 -6.49 14.01
N PRO A 60 -11.35 -7.01 15.26
CA PRO A 60 -10.78 -8.31 15.54
C PRO A 60 -11.36 -9.42 14.65
N GLU A 61 -12.68 -9.41 14.41
CA GLU A 61 -13.38 -10.39 13.57
C GLU A 61 -12.88 -10.36 12.12
N ALA A 62 -12.74 -9.16 11.54
CA ALA A 62 -12.23 -8.99 10.17
C ALA A 62 -10.78 -9.49 10.06
N LYS A 63 -9.94 -9.23 11.07
CA LYS A 63 -8.56 -9.73 11.10
C LYS A 63 -8.49 -11.25 11.33
N GLN A 64 -9.39 -11.82 12.13
CA GLN A 64 -9.47 -13.28 12.30
C GLN A 64 -9.79 -13.99 10.97
N ARG A 65 -10.63 -13.42 10.12
CA ARG A 65 -10.90 -13.96 8.78
C ARG A 65 -9.66 -13.95 7.88
N LEU A 66 -8.70 -13.04 8.12
CA LEU A 66 -7.44 -12.99 7.38
C LEU A 66 -6.43 -14.06 7.84
N VAL A 67 -6.48 -14.49 9.11
CA VAL A 67 -5.50 -15.42 9.71
C VAL A 67 -5.23 -16.67 8.87
N PRO A 68 -6.25 -17.39 8.31
CA PRO A 68 -6.02 -18.60 7.52
C PRO A 68 -5.17 -18.37 6.26
N ALA A 69 -5.06 -17.14 5.80
CA ALA A 69 -4.25 -16.77 4.63
C ALA A 69 -2.83 -16.32 4.99
N LEU A 70 -2.55 -16.01 6.26
CA LEU A 70 -1.25 -15.46 6.68
C LEU A 70 -0.19 -16.55 6.83
N SER A 71 1.04 -16.23 6.44
CA SER A 71 2.21 -16.99 6.90
C SER A 71 2.32 -16.92 8.44
N PRO A 72 2.75 -18.00 9.13
CA PRO A 72 2.75 -18.06 10.60
C PRO A 72 3.42 -16.85 11.28
N MET A 73 4.55 -16.38 10.74
CA MET A 73 5.30 -15.22 11.27
C MET A 73 4.56 -13.87 11.12
N ASN A 74 3.47 -13.82 10.38
CA ASN A 74 2.70 -12.61 10.16
C ASN A 74 1.44 -12.53 11.03
N VAL A 75 1.03 -13.62 11.68
CA VAL A 75 -0.23 -13.71 12.43
C VAL A 75 -0.25 -12.74 13.60
N ASP A 76 0.67 -12.88 14.55
CA ASP A 76 0.65 -12.11 15.80
C ASP A 76 0.74 -10.59 15.54
N LYS A 77 1.64 -10.17 14.65
CA LYS A 77 1.81 -8.75 14.32
C LYS A 77 0.61 -8.14 13.58
N THR A 78 -0.15 -8.98 12.85
CA THR A 78 -1.39 -8.56 12.19
C THR A 78 -2.54 -8.45 13.18
N LEU A 79 -2.68 -9.42 14.07
CA LEU A 79 -3.72 -9.38 15.10
C LEU A 79 -3.51 -8.22 16.08
N ALA A 80 -2.26 -7.91 16.42
CA ALA A 80 -1.91 -6.81 17.32
C ALA A 80 -2.06 -5.42 16.68
N ALA A 81 -1.97 -5.30 15.34
CA ALA A 81 -2.07 -4.01 14.67
C ALA A 81 -3.47 -3.41 14.79
N PRO A 82 -3.64 -2.09 15.00
CA PRO A 82 -4.96 -1.45 15.01
C PRO A 82 -5.72 -1.63 13.69
N VAL A 83 -5.00 -1.56 12.55
CA VAL A 83 -5.57 -1.70 11.20
C VAL A 83 -4.63 -2.54 10.34
N THR A 84 -5.21 -3.37 9.48
CA THR A 84 -4.48 -4.02 8.38
C THR A 84 -5.10 -3.60 7.05
N ALA A 85 -4.32 -2.97 6.19
CA ALA A 85 -4.71 -2.65 4.82
C ALA A 85 -4.35 -3.80 3.88
N ILE A 86 -5.33 -4.30 3.13
CA ILE A 86 -5.10 -5.13 1.95
C ILE A 86 -4.94 -4.16 0.78
N VAL A 87 -3.73 -4.04 0.26
CA VAL A 87 -3.46 -3.29 -0.97
C VAL A 87 -3.66 -4.24 -2.13
N ALA A 88 -4.64 -3.94 -2.96
CA ALA A 88 -5.05 -4.75 -4.10
C ALA A 88 -5.06 -3.92 -5.38
N HIS A 89 -5.30 -4.56 -6.51
CA HIS A 89 -5.43 -3.91 -7.80
C HIS A 89 -6.59 -4.47 -8.60
N ASP A 90 -7.29 -3.59 -9.28
CA ASP A 90 -8.40 -3.91 -10.16
C ASP A 90 -7.87 -4.22 -11.57
N LEU A 91 -8.12 -5.43 -12.05
CA LEU A 91 -7.72 -5.86 -13.39
C LEU A 91 -8.51 -5.15 -14.50
N ARG A 92 -9.68 -4.60 -14.16
CA ARG A 92 -10.54 -3.83 -15.07
C ARG A 92 -10.48 -2.33 -14.78
N PHE A 93 -9.38 -1.82 -14.22
CA PHE A 93 -9.18 -0.40 -13.95
C PHE A 93 -9.48 0.49 -15.16
N TYR A 94 -9.27 -0.03 -16.36
CA TYR A 94 -9.47 0.69 -17.61
C TYR A 94 -10.92 1.14 -17.83
N GLU A 95 -11.88 0.52 -17.18
CA GLU A 95 -13.29 0.98 -17.21
C GLU A 95 -13.49 2.35 -16.56
N GLN A 96 -12.54 2.78 -15.72
CA GLN A 96 -12.54 4.10 -15.10
C GLN A 96 -11.81 5.16 -15.94
N LEU A 97 -11.10 4.79 -17.00
CA LEU A 97 -10.33 5.73 -17.82
C LEU A 97 -11.18 6.82 -18.49
N PRO A 98 -12.43 6.59 -18.91
CA PRO A 98 -13.28 7.68 -19.42
C PRO A 98 -13.45 8.81 -18.40
N LYS A 99 -13.45 8.51 -17.11
CA LYS A 99 -13.51 9.48 -16.01
C LYS A 99 -12.12 10.01 -15.63
N LEU A 100 -11.12 9.13 -15.55
CA LEU A 100 -9.82 9.45 -14.97
C LEU A 100 -8.85 10.04 -16.00
N PHE A 101 -9.01 9.68 -17.29
CA PHE A 101 -8.16 10.13 -18.38
C PHE A 101 -8.96 10.52 -19.63
N PRO A 102 -9.88 11.50 -19.51
CA PRO A 102 -10.85 11.85 -20.56
C PRO A 102 -10.22 12.39 -21.85
N ASN A 103 -8.97 12.86 -21.77
CA ASN A 103 -8.27 13.45 -22.93
C ASN A 103 -7.79 12.38 -23.93
N ASN A 104 -7.86 11.09 -23.61
CA ASN A 104 -7.53 10.00 -24.50
C ASN A 104 -8.52 8.83 -24.41
N PRO A 105 -9.68 8.92 -25.05
CA PRO A 105 -10.73 7.89 -24.99
C PRO A 105 -10.29 6.52 -25.53
N ALA A 106 -9.28 6.46 -26.39
CA ALA A 106 -8.79 5.21 -26.97
C ALA A 106 -8.07 4.30 -25.94
N MET A 107 -7.59 4.86 -24.84
CA MET A 107 -6.80 4.11 -23.84
C MET A 107 -7.59 2.96 -23.21
N GLN A 108 -8.88 3.12 -22.98
CA GLN A 108 -9.73 2.03 -22.47
C GLN A 108 -9.65 0.81 -23.38
N GLY A 109 -9.91 1.00 -24.69
CA GLY A 109 -9.92 -0.08 -25.66
C GLY A 109 -8.54 -0.75 -25.89
N ILE A 110 -7.45 -0.03 -25.61
CA ILE A 110 -6.10 -0.61 -25.67
C ILE A 110 -5.93 -1.65 -24.56
N PHE A 111 -6.27 -1.32 -23.31
CA PHE A 111 -6.16 -2.26 -22.19
C PHE A 111 -7.18 -3.39 -22.25
N GLU A 112 -8.40 -3.08 -22.69
CA GLU A 112 -9.45 -4.10 -22.84
C GLU A 112 -9.06 -5.21 -23.83
N LYS A 113 -8.35 -4.86 -24.91
CA LYS A 113 -7.86 -5.80 -25.93
C LYS A 113 -6.55 -6.50 -25.57
N ALA A 114 -5.87 -6.06 -24.51
CA ALA A 114 -4.57 -6.57 -24.08
C ALA A 114 -4.56 -6.93 -22.58
N PRO A 115 -5.19 -8.06 -22.17
CA PRO A 115 -5.34 -8.43 -20.76
C PRO A 115 -4.03 -8.55 -19.99
N GLU A 116 -2.97 -9.05 -20.62
CA GLU A 116 -1.65 -9.17 -19.99
C GLU A 116 -1.04 -7.79 -19.70
N LEU A 117 -1.16 -6.86 -20.66
CA LEU A 117 -0.72 -5.46 -20.45
C LEU A 117 -1.55 -4.81 -19.35
N ALA A 118 -2.85 -5.04 -19.31
CA ALA A 118 -3.72 -4.52 -18.27
C ALA A 118 -3.32 -5.06 -16.89
N SER A 119 -3.09 -6.37 -16.77
CA SER A 119 -2.66 -7.00 -15.51
C SER A 119 -1.33 -6.45 -15.02
N LEU A 120 -0.31 -6.38 -15.89
CA LEU A 120 0.99 -5.82 -15.55
C LEU A 120 0.90 -4.34 -15.15
N THR A 121 0.08 -3.56 -15.87
CA THR A 121 -0.16 -2.16 -15.56
C THR A 121 -0.85 -1.99 -14.22
N ALA A 122 -1.85 -2.80 -13.94
CA ALA A 122 -2.57 -2.78 -12.67
C ALA A 122 -1.64 -3.09 -11.49
N LEU A 123 -0.85 -4.15 -11.58
CA LEU A 123 0.12 -4.55 -10.54
C LEU A 123 1.19 -3.46 -10.32
N ARG A 124 1.83 -2.97 -11.40
CA ARG A 124 2.88 -1.94 -11.29
C ARG A 124 2.36 -0.66 -10.66
N ASN A 125 1.21 -0.17 -11.11
CA ASN A 125 0.67 1.08 -10.62
C ASN A 125 0.03 0.98 -9.24
N SER A 126 -0.54 -0.17 -8.86
CA SER A 126 -0.98 -0.40 -7.48
C SER A 126 0.20 -0.47 -6.51
N SER A 127 1.37 -0.96 -6.95
CA SER A 127 2.60 -0.95 -6.14
C SER A 127 3.10 0.48 -5.91
N LEU A 128 3.05 1.35 -6.94
CA LEU A 128 3.34 2.78 -6.78
C LEU A 128 2.37 3.43 -5.78
N GLN A 129 1.06 3.21 -5.93
CA GLN A 129 0.08 3.73 -4.98
C GLN A 129 0.26 3.16 -3.58
N GLY A 130 0.69 1.90 -3.44
CA GLY A 130 1.04 1.29 -2.17
C GLY A 130 2.27 1.94 -1.52
N GLY A 131 3.26 2.34 -2.31
CA GLY A 131 4.38 3.17 -1.84
C GLY A 131 3.88 4.53 -1.32
N TYR A 132 2.98 5.18 -2.05
CA TYR A 132 2.34 6.42 -1.59
C TYR A 132 1.48 6.23 -0.33
N LEU A 133 0.81 5.07 -0.15
CA LEU A 133 0.11 4.74 1.09
C LEU A 133 1.07 4.77 2.29
N ILE A 134 2.25 4.16 2.16
CA ILE A 134 3.27 4.15 3.22
C ILE A 134 3.76 5.57 3.53
N MET A 135 4.05 6.36 2.50
CA MET A 135 4.51 7.75 2.66
C MET A 135 3.43 8.63 3.30
N ALA A 136 2.19 8.53 2.84
CA ALA A 136 1.05 9.25 3.40
C ALA A 136 0.78 8.84 4.86
N ALA A 137 0.84 7.55 5.19
CA ALA A 137 0.69 7.09 6.56
C ALA A 137 1.73 7.72 7.49
N ARG A 138 3.01 7.72 7.09
CA ARG A 138 4.10 8.35 7.85
C ARG A 138 3.90 9.85 8.02
N SER A 139 3.48 10.56 6.97
CA SER A 139 3.20 12.00 7.05
C SER A 139 2.07 12.34 8.02
N LEU A 140 1.16 11.40 8.25
CA LEU A 140 0.05 11.50 9.20
C LEU A 140 0.38 10.97 10.61
N GLY A 141 1.64 10.60 10.86
CA GLY A 141 2.10 10.07 12.13
C GLY A 141 1.66 8.63 12.41
N LEU A 142 1.34 7.87 11.35
CA LEU A 142 1.12 6.43 11.45
C LEU A 142 2.39 5.68 11.05
N ASP A 143 2.64 4.58 11.74
CA ASP A 143 3.68 3.63 11.39
C ASP A 143 3.13 2.51 10.51
N CYS A 144 4.04 1.89 9.73
CA CYS A 144 3.70 0.89 8.72
C CYS A 144 4.44 -0.42 8.97
N GLY A 145 3.75 -1.53 8.70
CA GLY A 145 4.32 -2.88 8.66
C GLY A 145 3.92 -3.58 7.36
N PRO A 146 4.53 -3.25 6.20
CA PRO A 146 4.22 -3.94 4.95
C PRO A 146 4.72 -5.39 4.98
N MET A 147 3.95 -6.30 4.34
CA MET A 147 4.27 -7.72 4.26
C MET A 147 3.66 -8.35 3.02
N SER A 148 4.35 -9.40 2.51
CA SER A 148 3.90 -10.22 1.38
C SER A 148 3.81 -11.72 1.70
N GLY A 149 4.05 -12.10 2.95
CA GLY A 149 3.95 -13.49 3.40
C GLY A 149 2.49 -13.87 3.70
N PHE A 150 1.70 -14.14 2.67
CA PHE A 150 0.32 -14.59 2.74
C PHE A 150 -0.09 -15.31 1.44
N ASP A 151 -1.20 -16.04 1.47
CA ASP A 151 -1.82 -16.70 0.33
C ASP A 151 -2.76 -15.71 -0.38
N ASN A 152 -2.35 -15.21 -1.54
CA ASN A 152 -3.13 -14.26 -2.34
C ASN A 152 -4.50 -14.84 -2.73
N ALA A 153 -4.57 -16.11 -3.14
CA ALA A 153 -5.83 -16.70 -3.60
C ALA A 153 -6.88 -16.74 -2.49
N ARG A 154 -6.46 -17.02 -1.25
CA ARG A 154 -7.35 -17.00 -0.08
C ARG A 154 -7.80 -15.58 0.27
N VAL A 155 -6.89 -14.61 0.24
CA VAL A 155 -7.23 -13.20 0.48
C VAL A 155 -8.20 -12.69 -0.57
N ASP A 156 -7.95 -13.01 -1.84
CA ASP A 156 -8.81 -12.60 -2.96
C ASP A 156 -10.22 -13.18 -2.81
N ALA A 157 -10.32 -14.47 -2.49
CA ALA A 157 -11.61 -15.15 -2.33
C ALA A 157 -12.41 -14.61 -1.13
N GLU A 158 -11.73 -14.24 -0.03
CA GLU A 158 -12.38 -13.83 1.22
C GLU A 158 -12.78 -12.34 1.22
N PHE A 159 -11.97 -11.46 0.61
CA PHE A 159 -12.10 -10.01 0.80
C PHE A 159 -12.33 -9.23 -0.48
N LEU A 160 -12.09 -9.81 -1.65
CA LEU A 160 -12.03 -9.06 -2.91
C LEU A 160 -13.07 -9.55 -3.92
N GLY A 161 -13.41 -8.67 -4.85
CA GLY A 161 -14.31 -9.01 -5.95
C GLY A 161 -13.59 -9.80 -7.08
N PRO A 162 -14.32 -10.32 -8.05
CA PRO A 162 -13.81 -11.25 -9.07
C PRO A 162 -12.67 -10.68 -9.92
N ASN A 163 -12.62 -9.38 -10.11
CA ASN A 163 -11.61 -8.69 -10.93
C ASN A 163 -10.52 -7.99 -10.10
N VAL A 164 -10.50 -8.19 -8.79
CA VAL A 164 -9.52 -7.56 -7.91
C VAL A 164 -8.56 -8.60 -7.36
N ARG A 165 -7.27 -8.28 -7.35
CA ARG A 165 -6.21 -9.17 -6.86
C ARG A 165 -5.38 -8.46 -5.80
N SER A 166 -5.09 -9.18 -4.72
CA SER A 166 -4.22 -8.69 -3.67
C SER A 166 -2.77 -8.54 -4.17
N ASN A 167 -2.12 -7.47 -3.73
CA ASN A 167 -0.72 -7.18 -4.04
C ASN A 167 0.14 -7.44 -2.78
N PHE A 168 -0.08 -6.67 -1.73
CA PHE A 168 0.58 -6.85 -0.44
C PHE A 168 -0.34 -6.38 0.70
N LEU A 169 0.02 -6.75 1.92
CA LEU A 169 -0.65 -6.29 3.14
C LEU A 169 0.20 -5.21 3.81
N CYS A 170 -0.45 -4.28 4.51
CA CYS A 170 0.25 -3.30 5.32
C CYS A 170 -0.48 -3.09 6.65
N ASN A 171 0.16 -3.46 7.74
CA ASN A 171 -0.30 -3.09 9.07
C ASN A 171 -0.06 -1.59 9.28
N LEU A 172 -1.04 -0.91 9.88
CA LEU A 172 -1.05 0.52 10.16
C LEU A 172 -1.41 0.76 11.62
N GLY A 173 -0.71 1.68 12.27
CA GLY A 173 -0.96 2.01 13.65
C GLY A 173 0.14 2.87 14.24
N TYR A 174 0.33 2.76 15.55
CA TYR A 174 1.40 3.45 16.28
C TYR A 174 2.37 2.38 16.77
N GLY A 175 3.58 2.37 16.21
CA GLY A 175 4.56 1.32 16.47
C GLY A 175 5.21 1.41 17.84
N ASP A 176 5.48 0.29 18.45
CA ASP A 176 6.25 0.20 19.69
C ASP A 176 7.75 0.27 19.39
N LYS A 177 8.35 1.43 19.62
CA LYS A 177 9.79 1.68 19.40
C LYS A 177 10.69 0.77 20.23
N SER A 178 10.23 0.30 21.39
CA SER A 178 11.03 -0.58 22.27
C SER A 178 11.26 -1.97 21.68
N LYS A 179 10.47 -2.35 20.68
CA LYS A 179 10.53 -3.66 19.99
C LYS A 179 11.20 -3.59 18.62
N LEU A 180 11.78 -2.46 18.26
CA LEU A 180 12.48 -2.33 16.99
C LEU A 180 13.81 -3.10 17.00
N HIS A 181 14.06 -3.85 15.93
CA HIS A 181 15.37 -4.42 15.64
C HIS A 181 16.32 -3.36 15.09
N PRO A 182 17.64 -3.59 15.11
CA PRO A 182 18.60 -2.75 14.40
C PRO A 182 18.22 -2.57 12.93
N ARG A 183 18.54 -1.42 12.36
CA ARG A 183 18.27 -1.14 10.94
C ARG A 183 19.18 -2.01 10.06
N ASN A 184 18.59 -2.73 9.12
CA ASN A 184 19.37 -3.43 8.09
C ASN A 184 20.05 -2.43 7.14
N PRO A 185 21.24 -2.78 6.59
CA PRO A 185 21.94 -1.94 5.62
C PRO A 185 21.13 -1.74 4.33
N ARG A 186 21.59 -0.82 3.53
CA ARG A 186 21.12 -0.58 2.15
C ARG A 186 22.35 -0.65 1.23
N LEU A 187 22.09 -0.89 -0.04
CA LEU A 187 23.11 -0.76 -1.06
C LEU A 187 23.57 0.70 -1.15
N ASP A 188 24.85 0.89 -1.39
CA ASP A 188 25.41 2.21 -1.69
C ASP A 188 24.99 2.67 -3.09
N PHE A 189 25.18 3.97 -3.37
CA PHE A 189 24.75 4.54 -4.65
C PHE A 189 25.36 3.82 -5.84
N GLU A 190 26.65 3.50 -5.77
CA GLU A 190 27.42 2.87 -6.83
C GLU A 190 27.01 1.41 -7.08
N GLU A 191 26.40 0.74 -6.08
CA GLU A 191 25.87 -0.61 -6.21
C GLU A 191 24.46 -0.62 -6.85
N ALA A 192 23.69 0.44 -6.64
CA ALA A 192 22.28 0.51 -7.03
C ALA A 192 22.02 1.40 -8.25
N CYS A 193 22.93 2.33 -8.57
CA CYS A 193 22.73 3.38 -9.55
C CYS A 193 23.91 3.50 -10.50
N VAL A 194 23.62 3.93 -11.72
CA VAL A 194 24.65 4.27 -12.75
C VAL A 194 24.33 5.66 -13.29
N LEU A 195 25.35 6.50 -13.37
CA LEU A 195 25.31 7.79 -14.10
C LEU A 195 25.91 7.57 -15.51
N LEU A 196 25.11 7.79 -16.57
CA LEU A 196 25.50 7.65 -17.96
C LEU A 196 25.69 9.02 -18.62
#